data_f6df0c7394a6423a2ddb3557e1f961e9
#
_entry.id   f6df0c7394a6423a2ddb3557e1f961e9
#
_cell.length_a   1.000
_cell.length_b   1.000
_cell.length_c   1.000
_cell.angle_alpha   90.00
_cell.angle_beta   90.00
_cell.angle_gamma   90.00
#
_symmetry.space_group_name_H-M   'P 1'
#
loop_
_entity.id
_entity.type
_entity.pdbx_description
1 polymer ?
#
loop_
_entity_poly.entity_id
_entity_poly.type
_entity_poly.pdbx_seq_one_letter_code
_entity_poly.pdbx_strand_id
1 'polypeptide(L)'
;MQCYQASCHCGAIKFSFEAEPFKSGVRCNCSYCSKRGTMISLVPGEKFKFDAQEGALGTYQWGRMQAKHHFCKNCGVSTFSETTRRPGQYIVNLGCVDGVDTFALEVTMFDGKHLL
;
A
#
# COMPACT_ATOMS: atom_id res chain seq x y z
N MET A 1 1.98 -18.71 5.89
CA MET A 1 1.63 -17.46 5.20
C MET A 1 0.53 -17.69 4.18
N GLN A 2 -0.32 -16.73 3.98
CA GLN A 2 -1.37 -16.77 2.98
C GLN A 2 -0.97 -15.99 1.74
N CYS A 3 -1.49 -16.39 0.58
CA CYS A 3 -1.34 -15.66 -0.67
C CYS A 3 -2.53 -14.71 -0.83
N TYR A 4 -2.25 -13.44 -1.07
CA TYR A 4 -3.28 -12.41 -1.24
C TYR A 4 -3.26 -11.85 -2.65
N GLN A 5 -4.44 -11.58 -3.17
CA GLN A 5 -4.65 -10.88 -4.44
C GLN A 5 -5.20 -9.49 -4.15
N ALA A 6 -4.78 -8.52 -4.93
CA ALA A 6 -5.18 -7.14 -4.73
C ALA A 6 -5.30 -6.42 -6.07
N SER A 7 -6.07 -5.34 -6.09
CA SER A 7 -6.20 -4.52 -7.29
C SER A 7 -6.66 -3.11 -6.93
N CYS A 8 -6.44 -2.16 -7.84
CA CYS A 8 -7.12 -0.87 -7.79
C CYS A 8 -8.61 -1.05 -8.12
N HIS A 9 -9.37 0.01 -8.03
CA HIS A 9 -10.82 -0.09 -8.24
C HIS A 9 -11.20 -0.52 -9.66
N CYS A 10 -10.53 0.01 -10.67
CA CYS A 10 -10.86 -0.32 -12.06
C CYS A 10 -10.19 -1.61 -12.57
N GLY A 11 -9.27 -2.17 -11.80
CA GLY A 11 -8.56 -3.39 -12.18
C GLY A 11 -7.36 -3.21 -13.09
N ALA A 12 -7.03 -1.97 -13.49
CA ALA A 12 -5.88 -1.73 -14.37
C ALA A 12 -4.54 -2.05 -13.70
N ILE A 13 -4.49 -2.02 -12.37
CA ILE A 13 -3.33 -2.42 -11.58
C ILE A 13 -3.74 -3.59 -10.70
N LYS A 14 -2.99 -4.68 -10.79
CA LYS A 14 -3.18 -5.87 -9.96
C LYS A 14 -1.86 -6.23 -9.31
N PHE A 15 -1.93 -6.69 -8.08
CA PHE A 15 -0.73 -7.15 -7.39
C PHE A 15 -1.05 -8.31 -6.46
N SER A 16 -0.02 -9.04 -6.08
CA SER A 16 -0.16 -10.20 -5.20
C SER A 16 1.06 -10.32 -4.32
N PHE A 17 0.89 -10.97 -3.19
CA PHE A 17 1.96 -11.16 -2.23
C PHE A 17 1.58 -12.26 -1.25
N GLU A 18 2.56 -12.71 -0.45
CA GLU A 18 2.32 -13.61 0.67
C GLU A 18 2.59 -12.88 1.97
N ALA A 19 1.72 -13.07 2.94
CA ALA A 19 1.84 -12.44 4.25
C ALA A 19 1.08 -13.25 5.30
N GLU A 20 1.40 -13.03 6.58
CA GLU A 20 0.59 -13.55 7.66
C GLU A 20 -0.81 -12.91 7.63
N PRO A 21 -1.84 -13.60 8.13
CA PRO A 21 -3.19 -13.02 8.16
C PRO A 21 -3.21 -11.69 8.90
N PHE A 22 -3.93 -10.72 8.32
CA PHE A 22 -4.00 -9.37 8.87
C PHE A 22 -4.98 -9.32 10.04
N LYS A 23 -4.53 -8.88 11.21
CA LYS A 23 -5.34 -8.61 12.40
C LYS A 23 -5.50 -7.12 12.64
N SER A 24 -4.58 -6.33 12.10
CA SER A 24 -4.58 -4.88 12.25
C SER A 24 -4.01 -4.24 10.99
N GLY A 25 -4.30 -2.98 10.81
CA GLY A 25 -3.69 -2.17 9.77
C GLY A 25 -3.14 -0.89 10.37
N VAL A 26 -2.22 -0.24 9.66
CA VAL A 26 -1.56 0.96 10.13
C VAL A 26 -2.17 2.19 9.47
N ARG A 27 -2.46 3.19 10.29
CA ARG A 27 -2.80 4.53 9.80
C ARG A 27 -1.69 5.49 10.21
N CYS A 28 -1.14 6.16 9.20
CA CYS A 28 -0.06 7.12 9.39
C CYS A 28 -0.64 8.53 9.35
N ASN A 29 -0.18 9.40 10.26
CA ASN A 29 -0.65 10.78 10.35
C ASN A 29 0.24 11.80 9.63
N CYS A 30 1.19 11.36 8.82
CA CYS A 30 1.99 12.30 8.02
C CYS A 30 1.09 13.06 7.05
N SER A 31 1.59 14.17 6.50
CA SER A 31 0.79 15.05 5.65
C SER A 31 0.18 14.33 4.44
N TYR A 32 0.91 13.40 3.87
CA TYR A 32 0.45 12.64 2.71
C TYR A 32 -0.55 11.56 3.09
N CYS A 33 -0.21 10.73 4.08
CA CYS A 33 -1.09 9.62 4.49
C CYS A 33 -2.40 10.11 5.10
N SER A 34 -2.37 11.26 5.81
CA SER A 34 -3.59 11.87 6.35
C SER A 34 -4.57 12.22 5.24
N LYS A 35 -4.07 12.79 4.14
CA LYS A 35 -4.91 13.16 3.00
C LYS A 35 -5.37 11.95 2.20
N ARG A 36 -4.51 10.97 2.06
CA ARG A 36 -4.81 9.75 1.33
C ARG A 36 -5.84 8.88 2.06
N GLY A 37 -5.79 8.85 3.40
CA GLY A 37 -6.79 8.14 4.20
C GLY A 37 -6.71 6.62 4.14
N THR A 38 -5.58 6.07 3.70
CA THR A 38 -5.44 4.62 3.56
C THR A 38 -5.09 3.92 4.86
N MET A 39 -5.47 2.66 4.96
CA MET A 39 -4.94 1.74 5.96
C MET A 39 -3.89 0.88 5.26
N ILE A 40 -2.69 0.84 5.80
CA ILE A 40 -1.55 0.22 5.15
C ILE A 40 -0.94 -0.89 6.01
N SER A 41 -0.15 -1.75 5.38
CA SER A 41 0.67 -2.75 6.07
C SER A 41 1.94 -3.01 5.28
N LEU A 42 3.02 -3.29 6.01
CA LEU A 42 4.25 -3.80 5.40
C LEU A 42 4.06 -5.29 5.10
N VAL A 43 4.51 -5.72 3.94
CA VAL A 43 4.49 -7.12 3.54
C VAL A 43 5.84 -7.52 2.99
N PRO A 44 6.23 -8.81 3.12
CA PRO A 44 7.49 -9.30 2.53
C PRO A 44 7.51 -9.12 1.01
N GLY A 45 8.67 -8.80 0.47
CA GLY A 45 8.84 -8.56 -0.97
C GLY A 45 9.18 -9.78 -1.80
N GLU A 46 9.50 -10.93 -1.17
CA GLU A 46 9.98 -12.11 -1.89
C GLU A 46 8.98 -12.63 -2.92
N LYS A 47 7.69 -12.59 -2.60
CA LYS A 47 6.61 -13.06 -3.48
C LYS A 47 5.74 -11.92 -4.00
N PHE A 48 6.18 -10.69 -3.83
CA PHE A 48 5.43 -9.54 -4.32
C PHE A 48 5.56 -9.44 -5.85
N LYS A 49 4.41 -9.37 -6.51
CA LYS A 49 4.33 -9.21 -7.97
C LYS A 49 3.24 -8.20 -8.28
N PHE A 50 3.44 -7.44 -9.33
CA PHE A 50 2.39 -6.55 -9.81
C PHE A 50 2.34 -6.55 -11.33
N ASP A 51 1.17 -6.24 -11.86
CA ASP A 51 0.92 -6.07 -13.27
C ASP A 51 0.06 -4.82 -13.46
N ALA A 52 0.48 -3.95 -14.35
CA ALA A 52 -0.23 -2.72 -14.64
C ALA A 52 -0.45 -2.62 -16.13
N GLN A 53 -1.67 -2.26 -16.54
CA GLN A 53 -1.94 -1.93 -17.94
C GLN A 53 -1.05 -0.76 -18.34
N GLU A 54 -0.67 -0.73 -19.62
CA GLU A 54 0.22 0.30 -20.13
C GLU A 54 -0.32 1.70 -19.81
N GLY A 55 0.53 2.53 -19.23
CA GLY A 55 0.21 3.89 -18.85
C GLY A 55 -0.64 4.06 -17.59
N ALA A 56 -1.04 2.96 -16.93
CA ALA A 56 -1.90 3.04 -15.76
C ALA A 56 -1.14 3.32 -14.46
N LEU A 57 0.11 2.92 -14.37
CA LEU A 57 0.88 3.09 -13.12
C LEU A 57 1.37 4.52 -12.97
N GLY A 58 0.88 5.21 -11.94
CA GLY A 58 1.39 6.51 -11.52
C GLY A 58 2.28 6.36 -10.29
N THR A 59 3.20 7.30 -10.13
CA THR A 59 4.13 7.30 -8.99
C THR A 59 4.27 8.71 -8.47
N TYR A 60 4.12 8.87 -7.16
CA TYR A 60 4.29 10.14 -6.48
C TYR A 60 5.41 10.02 -5.45
N GLN A 61 6.28 11.00 -5.42
CA GLN A 61 7.35 11.12 -4.42
C GLN A 61 7.34 12.52 -3.85
N TRP A 62 7.71 12.64 -2.58
CA TRP A 62 7.79 13.93 -1.90
C TRP A 62 8.80 13.87 -0.75
N GLY A 63 9.07 15.02 -0.17
CA GLY A 63 10.01 15.13 0.95
C GLY A 63 11.41 14.69 0.54
N ARG A 64 11.98 13.74 1.25
CA ARG A 64 13.32 13.21 0.99
C ARG A 64 13.36 12.20 -0.17
N MET A 65 12.25 12.00 -0.84
CA MET A 65 12.14 11.09 -1.99
C MET A 65 12.55 9.64 -1.68
N GLN A 66 12.37 9.22 -0.43
CA GLN A 66 12.74 7.85 -0.02
C GLN A 66 11.69 6.82 -0.37
N ALA A 67 10.46 7.24 -0.59
CA ALA A 67 9.36 6.35 -0.93
C ALA A 67 8.81 6.68 -2.31
N LYS A 68 8.41 5.62 -3.03
CA LYS A 68 7.66 5.74 -4.27
C LYS A 68 6.25 5.24 -4.00
N HIS A 69 5.28 6.14 -4.11
CA HIS A 69 3.88 5.83 -3.87
C HIS A 69 3.17 5.60 -5.19
N HIS A 70 2.80 4.35 -5.44
CA HIS A 70 2.18 3.96 -6.70
C HIS A 70 0.67 4.01 -6.61
N PHE A 71 0.04 4.55 -7.64
CA PHE A 71 -1.40 4.67 -7.73
C PHE A 71 -1.86 4.41 -9.16
N CYS A 72 -3.15 4.15 -9.33
CA CYS A 72 -3.73 3.99 -10.64
C CYS A 72 -4.07 5.35 -11.25
N LYS A 73 -3.50 5.66 -12.40
CA LYS A 73 -3.82 6.89 -13.11
C LYS A 73 -5.25 6.89 -13.66
N ASN A 74 -5.81 5.71 -13.83
CA ASN A 74 -7.12 5.52 -14.42
C ASN A 74 -8.26 5.76 -13.42
N CYS A 75 -8.15 5.18 -12.23
CA CYS A 75 -9.18 5.33 -11.20
C CYS A 75 -8.74 6.14 -9.98
N GLY A 76 -7.46 6.48 -9.87
CA GLY A 76 -6.93 7.32 -8.81
C GLY A 76 -6.66 6.60 -7.48
N VAL A 77 -6.89 5.30 -7.40
CA VAL A 77 -6.74 4.58 -6.13
C VAL A 77 -5.27 4.30 -5.84
N SER A 78 -4.83 4.62 -4.61
CA SER A 78 -3.50 4.26 -4.11
C SER A 78 -3.40 2.75 -3.95
N THR A 79 -2.32 2.15 -4.43
CA THR A 79 -2.16 0.69 -4.45
C THR A 79 -1.08 0.21 -3.50
N PHE A 80 0.17 0.45 -3.81
CA PHE A 80 1.29 0.02 -2.99
C PHE A 80 2.42 1.03 -3.09
N SER A 81 3.36 0.93 -2.15
CA SER A 81 4.53 1.81 -2.11
C SER A 81 5.79 1.00 -1.86
N GLU A 82 6.90 1.54 -2.33
CA GLU A 82 8.24 1.06 -2.02
C GLU A 82 8.94 2.13 -1.21
N THR A 83 9.81 1.73 -0.28
CA THR A 83 10.61 2.70 0.46
C THR A 83 12.02 2.17 0.68
N THR A 84 13.01 3.05 0.54
CA THR A 84 14.41 2.72 0.82
C THR A 84 14.64 2.45 2.32
N ARG A 85 13.71 2.87 3.17
CA ARG A 85 13.79 2.67 4.62
C ARG A 85 13.42 1.25 5.05
N ARG A 86 12.81 0.47 4.16
CA ARG A 86 12.39 -0.91 4.40
C ARG A 86 12.75 -1.76 3.19
N PRO A 87 14.06 -1.95 2.91
CA PRO A 87 14.47 -2.75 1.76
C PRO A 87 13.93 -4.18 1.87
N GLY A 88 13.52 -4.74 0.74
CA GLY A 88 12.95 -6.08 0.69
C GLY A 88 11.50 -6.18 1.12
N GLN A 89 10.83 -5.07 1.42
CA GLN A 89 9.42 -5.04 1.81
C GLN A 89 8.66 -4.04 0.95
N TYR A 90 7.34 -4.24 0.89
CA TYR A 90 6.43 -3.30 0.25
C TYR A 90 5.38 -2.85 1.25
N ILE A 91 4.83 -1.67 1.01
CA ILE A 91 3.72 -1.13 1.79
C ILE A 91 2.48 -1.26 0.91
N VAL A 92 1.47 -1.98 1.38
CA VAL A 92 0.25 -2.19 0.59
C VAL A 92 -0.92 -1.43 1.19
N ASN A 93 -1.80 -0.93 0.33
CA ASN A 93 -3.08 -0.39 0.75
C ASN A 93 -4.02 -1.58 1.01
N LEU A 94 -4.34 -1.83 2.27
CA LEU A 94 -5.19 -2.96 2.64
C LEU A 94 -6.58 -2.88 2.04
N GLY A 95 -7.05 -1.68 1.71
CA GLY A 95 -8.33 -1.50 1.02
C GLY A 95 -8.36 -2.11 -0.39
N CYS A 96 -7.20 -2.35 -0.99
CA CYS A 96 -7.10 -2.99 -2.30
C CYS A 96 -7.07 -4.51 -2.23
N VAL A 97 -6.90 -5.09 -1.04
CA VAL A 97 -6.63 -6.53 -0.88
C VAL A 97 -7.94 -7.29 -0.78
N ASP A 98 -8.12 -8.26 -1.66
CA ASP A 98 -9.31 -9.09 -1.68
C ASP A 98 -9.44 -9.87 -0.37
N GLY A 99 -10.66 -9.90 0.18
CA GLY A 99 -10.94 -10.62 1.39
C GLY A 99 -10.52 -9.94 2.69
N VAL A 100 -9.93 -8.75 2.61
CA VAL A 100 -9.56 -7.97 3.80
C VAL A 100 -10.58 -6.85 3.99
N ASP A 101 -11.28 -6.90 5.13
CA ASP A 101 -12.24 -5.85 5.51
C ASP A 101 -11.56 -4.85 6.44
N THR A 102 -11.14 -3.71 5.89
CA THR A 102 -10.44 -2.69 6.66
C THR A 102 -11.30 -2.05 7.74
N PHE A 103 -12.62 -2.16 7.64
CA PHE A 103 -13.53 -1.63 8.67
C PHE A 103 -13.59 -2.52 9.90
N ALA A 104 -13.17 -3.79 9.77
CA ALA A 104 -13.16 -4.75 10.87
C ALA A 104 -11.79 -4.91 11.53
N LEU A 105 -10.72 -4.38 10.93
CA LEU A 105 -9.37 -4.49 11.46
C LEU A 105 -9.11 -3.49 12.58
N GLU A 106 -8.30 -3.89 13.54
CA GLU A 106 -7.79 -2.94 14.54
C GLU A 106 -6.86 -1.94 13.87
N VAL A 107 -6.85 -0.71 14.37
CA VAL A 107 -6.01 0.36 13.85
C VAL A 107 -4.78 0.52 14.74
N THR A 108 -3.60 0.43 14.13
CA THR A 108 -2.34 0.80 14.76
C THR A 108 -1.91 2.15 14.18
N MET A 109 -1.67 3.12 15.05
CA MET A 109 -1.27 4.46 14.61
C MET A 109 0.23 4.58 14.50
N PHE A 110 0.72 5.09 13.37
CA PHE A 110 2.12 5.47 13.18
C PHE A 110 2.23 7.00 13.13
N ASP A 111 3.04 7.55 14.02
CA ASP A 111 3.22 9.01 14.12
C ASP A 111 4.25 9.50 13.09
N GLY A 112 3.93 9.38 11.82
CA GLY A 112 4.80 9.86 10.74
C GLY A 112 4.99 11.36 10.74
N LYS A 113 4.03 12.10 11.29
CA LYS A 113 4.12 13.56 11.40
C LYS A 113 5.36 14.00 12.16
N HIS A 114 5.76 13.27 13.19
CA HIS A 114 6.91 13.61 14.04
C HIS A 114 8.12 12.73 13.77
N LEU A 115 7.95 11.55 13.19
CA LEU A 115 9.02 10.58 12.99
C LEU A 115 9.59 10.58 11.56
N LEU A 116 8.93 11.19 10.62
CA LEU A 116 9.42 11.27 9.24
C LEU A 116 9.97 12.65 8.91
#